data_495e4fc550b58a17f239a5ea6e98ebb1
#
_entry.id   495e4fc550b58a17f239a5ea6e98ebb1
#
_cell.length_a   1.000
_cell.length_b   1.000
_cell.length_c   1.000
_cell.angle_alpha   90.00
_cell.angle_beta   90.00
_cell.angle_gamma   90.00
#
_symmetry.space_group_name_H-M   'P 1'
#
loop_
_entity.id
_entity.type
_entity.pdbx_description
1 polymer ?
#
loop_
_entity_poly.entity_id
_entity_poly.type
_entity_poly.pdbx_seq_one_letter_code
_entity_poly.pdbx_strand_id
1 'polypeptide(L)'
;RIGVPAKVGYKALNYDAPLDVRGVPVVALAGTCMEAGKTAAASAIIARMRHRGLVVDAFKATGVSLRRDILAFEDSGARHTMIFTDLGVVTTTAKSGPALTRTMLTEMASGQPDVIVFELGDGLLGTYGVESILRQPDIKAVLTAVALSANDPVAAWGGVKLLRERFGIEPCVVTGPATDNAVGVEIIREQMNVEAFNAISSPADLGDHVITRLGLGHVRESKVAAE
;
A
#
# COMPACT_ATOMS: atom_id res chain seq x y z
N ARG A 1 8.06 -25.82 -31.26
CA ARG A 1 7.23 -26.30 -30.14
C ARG A 1 5.93 -25.53 -30.16
N ILE A 2 4.92 -26.14 -30.77
CA ILE A 2 3.59 -25.54 -30.88
C ILE A 2 2.85 -25.91 -29.58
N GLY A 3 2.31 -24.93 -28.87
CA GLY A 3 1.30 -25.15 -27.85
C GLY A 3 1.67 -24.99 -26.38
N VAL A 4 2.89 -24.54 -26.03
CA VAL A 4 3.18 -24.14 -24.64
C VAL A 4 3.06 -22.62 -24.54
N PRO A 5 2.08 -22.07 -23.80
CA PRO A 5 1.98 -20.63 -23.60
C PRO A 5 3.29 -20.09 -23.00
N ALA A 6 3.74 -18.93 -23.48
CA ALA A 6 4.86 -18.24 -22.87
C ALA A 6 4.48 -17.90 -21.42
N LYS A 7 5.34 -18.22 -20.46
CA LYS A 7 5.14 -17.78 -19.08
C LYS A 7 5.49 -16.30 -18.99
N VAL A 8 4.56 -15.51 -18.52
CA VAL A 8 4.81 -14.14 -18.07
C VAL A 8 5.19 -14.26 -16.60
N GLY A 9 6.31 -13.65 -16.20
CA GLY A 9 6.81 -13.70 -14.84
C GLY A 9 7.78 -14.86 -14.55
N TYR A 10 8.51 -14.73 -13.46
CA TYR A 10 9.56 -15.68 -13.05
C TYR A 10 9.08 -16.74 -12.05
N LYS A 11 7.95 -16.53 -11.42
CA LYS A 11 7.31 -17.47 -10.48
C LYS A 11 5.88 -17.78 -10.90
N ALA A 12 5.44 -18.99 -10.65
CA ALA A 12 4.03 -19.35 -10.81
C ALA A 12 3.25 -18.94 -9.55
N LEU A 13 2.06 -18.37 -9.74
CA LEU A 13 1.16 -18.04 -8.63
C LEU A 13 0.67 -19.32 -7.94
N ASN A 14 0.86 -19.40 -6.63
CA ASN A 14 0.28 -20.44 -5.79
C ASN A 14 -0.96 -19.89 -5.08
N TYR A 15 -2.13 -20.43 -5.39
CA TYR A 15 -3.40 -19.98 -4.79
C TYR A 15 -3.55 -20.37 -3.32
N ASP A 16 -2.85 -21.41 -2.88
CA ASP A 16 -2.87 -21.94 -1.51
C ASP A 16 -1.61 -21.54 -0.72
N ALA A 17 -0.87 -20.54 -1.21
CA ALA A 17 0.33 -20.06 -0.52
C ALA A 17 -0.02 -19.56 0.89
N PRO A 18 0.72 -20.01 1.92
CA PRO A 18 0.55 -19.47 3.27
C PRO A 18 1.01 -18.02 3.31
N LEU A 19 0.37 -17.24 4.19
CA LEU A 19 0.80 -15.87 4.48
C LEU A 19 1.72 -15.87 5.70
N ASP A 20 2.95 -15.43 5.50
CA ASP A 20 3.91 -15.21 6.60
C ASP A 20 4.67 -13.91 6.38
N VAL A 21 4.35 -12.90 7.16
CA VAL A 21 5.03 -11.60 7.15
C VAL A 21 6.17 -11.50 8.17
N ARG A 22 6.46 -12.57 8.92
CA ARG A 22 7.58 -12.67 9.87
C ARG A 22 7.64 -11.52 10.88
N GLY A 23 6.46 -10.97 11.24
CA GLY A 23 6.37 -9.83 12.14
C GLY A 23 6.76 -8.48 11.51
N VAL A 24 7.06 -8.41 10.22
CA VAL A 24 7.35 -7.15 9.53
C VAL A 24 6.08 -6.31 9.44
N PRO A 25 6.10 -5.04 9.87
CA PRO A 25 4.97 -4.13 9.71
C PRO A 25 4.57 -3.94 8.26
N VAL A 26 3.25 -3.93 7.99
CA VAL A 26 2.69 -3.83 6.64
C VAL A 26 1.81 -2.60 6.52
N VAL A 27 2.09 -1.77 5.52
CA VAL A 27 1.30 -0.59 5.13
C VAL A 27 0.59 -0.86 3.82
N ALA A 28 -0.73 -0.75 3.81
CA ALA A 28 -1.54 -0.84 2.59
C ALA A 28 -2.00 0.54 2.13
N LEU A 29 -1.83 0.84 0.83
CA LEU A 29 -2.39 2.03 0.18
C LEU A 29 -3.68 1.63 -0.54
N ALA A 30 -4.82 2.03 -0.01
CA ALA A 30 -6.13 1.88 -0.64
C ALA A 30 -6.54 3.20 -1.33
N GLY A 31 -7.48 3.13 -2.26
CA GLY A 31 -8.00 4.33 -2.91
C GLY A 31 -9.48 4.23 -3.22
N THR A 32 -10.14 5.37 -3.30
CA THR A 32 -11.56 5.44 -3.67
C THR A 32 -11.80 5.10 -5.14
N CYS A 33 -10.81 5.36 -6.00
CA CYS A 33 -10.84 5.05 -7.43
C CYS A 33 -9.42 4.94 -8.01
N MET A 34 -9.32 4.68 -9.30
CA MET A 34 -8.09 4.89 -10.05
C MET A 34 -7.69 6.38 -9.97
N GLU A 35 -6.39 6.67 -10.06
CA GLU A 35 -5.87 8.05 -10.04
C GLU A 35 -6.20 8.87 -8.77
N ALA A 36 -6.63 8.22 -7.69
CA ALA A 36 -6.85 8.88 -6.40
C ALA A 36 -5.54 9.30 -5.68
N GLY A 37 -4.37 9.13 -6.31
CA GLY A 37 -3.07 9.52 -5.75
C GLY A 37 -2.35 8.45 -4.94
N LYS A 38 -2.74 7.17 -5.02
CA LYS A 38 -2.14 6.07 -4.27
C LYS A 38 -0.63 5.92 -4.48
N THR A 39 -0.18 5.94 -5.75
CA THR A 39 1.25 5.81 -6.08
C THR A 39 2.06 6.98 -5.54
N ALA A 40 1.53 8.21 -5.63
CA ALA A 40 2.18 9.38 -5.03
C ALA A 40 2.27 9.27 -3.50
N ALA A 41 1.21 8.80 -2.86
CA ALA A 41 1.20 8.57 -1.42
C ALA A 41 2.18 7.47 -0.99
N ALA A 42 2.22 6.34 -1.71
CA ALA A 42 3.19 5.28 -1.46
C ALA A 42 4.62 5.81 -1.60
N SER A 43 4.91 6.54 -2.67
CA SER A 43 6.21 7.16 -2.92
C SER A 43 6.63 8.13 -1.79
N ALA A 44 5.73 9.00 -1.34
CA ALA A 44 5.99 9.93 -0.24
C ALA A 44 6.30 9.20 1.07
N ILE A 45 5.51 8.16 1.40
CA ILE A 45 5.71 7.33 2.59
C ILE A 45 7.05 6.58 2.51
N ILE A 46 7.35 5.93 1.39
CA ILE A 46 8.61 5.21 1.16
C ILE A 46 9.81 6.16 1.30
N ALA A 47 9.78 7.30 0.61
CA ALA A 47 10.86 8.28 0.66
C ALA A 47 11.10 8.78 2.09
N ARG A 48 10.04 9.05 2.85
CA ARG A 48 10.17 9.48 4.24
C ARG A 48 10.73 8.39 5.15
N MET A 49 10.28 7.14 4.99
CA MET A 49 10.82 5.98 5.72
C MET A 49 12.31 5.79 5.43
N ARG A 50 12.71 5.88 4.16
CA ARG A 50 14.12 5.83 3.76
C ARG A 50 14.94 6.96 4.34
N HIS A 51 14.41 8.18 4.35
CA HIS A 51 15.06 9.32 4.99
C HIS A 51 15.27 9.10 6.50
N ARG A 52 14.37 8.36 7.16
CA ARG A 52 14.50 7.94 8.55
C ARG A 52 15.41 6.72 8.76
N GLY A 53 16.06 6.21 7.72
CA GLY A 53 16.99 5.09 7.78
C GLY A 53 16.32 3.71 7.79
N LEU A 54 15.01 3.61 7.52
CA LEU A 54 14.30 2.35 7.46
C LEU A 54 14.54 1.66 6.10
N VAL A 55 14.65 0.35 6.10
CA VAL A 55 14.68 -0.49 4.90
C VAL A 55 13.25 -0.83 4.50
N VAL A 56 12.84 -0.38 3.32
CA VAL A 56 11.47 -0.55 2.81
C VAL A 56 11.49 -1.42 1.57
N ASP A 57 10.66 -2.45 1.55
CA ASP A 57 10.32 -3.21 0.34
C ASP A 57 8.88 -2.85 -0.08
N ALA A 58 8.59 -2.81 -1.38
CA ALA A 58 7.29 -2.35 -1.85
C ALA A 58 6.76 -3.15 -3.04
N PHE A 59 5.43 -3.26 -3.17
CA PHE A 59 4.84 -3.93 -4.31
C PHE A 59 3.46 -3.36 -4.70
N LYS A 60 3.06 -3.64 -5.93
CA LYS A 60 1.72 -3.37 -6.40
C LYS A 60 0.91 -4.68 -6.47
N ALA A 61 -0.14 -4.77 -5.65
CA ALA A 61 -0.91 -6.00 -5.48
C ALA A 61 -1.95 -6.24 -6.56
N THR A 62 -2.59 -5.17 -7.08
CA THR A 62 -3.73 -5.25 -7.99
C THR A 62 -3.72 -4.18 -9.06
N GLY A 63 -4.62 -4.33 -10.04
CA GLY A 63 -4.87 -3.36 -11.10
C GLY A 63 -4.33 -3.79 -12.46
N VAL A 64 -3.96 -2.80 -13.26
CA VAL A 64 -3.28 -2.98 -14.55
C VAL A 64 -1.78 -2.85 -14.35
N SER A 65 -1.02 -3.70 -15.02
CA SER A 65 0.44 -3.69 -14.92
C SER A 65 1.02 -2.49 -15.66
N LEU A 66 1.52 -1.53 -14.91
CA LEU A 66 2.27 -0.39 -15.40
C LEU A 66 3.62 -0.35 -14.66
N ARG A 67 4.70 -0.61 -15.40
CA ARG A 67 6.06 -0.63 -14.82
C ARG A 67 6.44 0.70 -14.16
N ARG A 68 5.89 1.82 -14.62
CA ARG A 68 6.11 3.15 -14.02
C ARG A 68 5.78 3.21 -12.54
N ASP A 69 4.78 2.43 -12.07
CA ASP A 69 4.36 2.45 -10.66
C ASP A 69 5.46 1.83 -9.77
N ILE A 70 6.08 0.74 -10.24
CA ILE A 70 7.19 0.10 -9.54
C ILE A 70 8.45 0.95 -9.59
N LEU A 71 8.75 1.58 -10.73
CA LEU A 71 9.86 2.52 -10.85
C LEU A 71 9.70 3.70 -9.90
N ALA A 72 8.47 4.20 -9.69
CA ALA A 72 8.21 5.26 -8.72
C ALA A 72 8.55 4.83 -7.28
N PHE A 73 8.33 3.57 -6.92
CA PHE A 73 8.72 3.04 -5.61
C PHE A 73 10.25 2.89 -5.50
N GLU A 74 10.92 2.41 -6.55
CA GLU A 74 12.38 2.31 -6.63
C GLU A 74 13.03 3.70 -6.51
N ASP A 75 12.55 4.68 -7.28
CA ASP A 75 13.02 6.07 -7.25
C ASP A 75 12.81 6.72 -5.88
N SER A 76 11.78 6.28 -5.14
CA SER A 76 11.51 6.72 -3.77
C SER A 76 12.37 6.01 -2.73
N GLY A 77 13.18 5.02 -3.15
CA GLY A 77 14.15 4.32 -2.32
C GLY A 77 13.67 3.00 -1.73
N ALA A 78 12.64 2.37 -2.29
CA ALA A 78 12.35 0.98 -1.97
C ALA A 78 13.54 0.09 -2.37
N ARG A 79 13.97 -0.79 -1.45
CA ARG A 79 15.12 -1.68 -1.67
C ARG A 79 14.80 -2.78 -2.67
N HIS A 80 13.62 -3.35 -2.57
CA HIS A 80 13.11 -4.40 -3.43
C HIS A 80 11.66 -4.10 -3.81
N THR A 81 11.32 -4.33 -5.08
CA THR A 81 9.97 -4.09 -5.59
C THR A 81 9.45 -5.31 -6.35
N MET A 82 8.12 -5.48 -6.35
CA MET A 82 7.42 -6.50 -7.13
C MET A 82 6.12 -5.96 -7.70
N ILE A 83 5.69 -6.61 -8.77
CA ILE A 83 4.35 -6.43 -9.34
C ILE A 83 3.76 -7.80 -9.71
N PHE A 84 2.46 -7.92 -9.75
CA PHE A 84 1.77 -9.18 -10.01
C PHE A 84 2.15 -9.85 -11.35
N THR A 85 2.71 -9.12 -12.32
CA THR A 85 3.26 -9.72 -13.55
C THR A 85 4.48 -10.58 -13.31
N ASP A 86 5.23 -10.34 -12.25
CA ASP A 86 6.37 -11.18 -11.87
C ASP A 86 5.93 -12.60 -11.47
N LEU A 87 4.66 -12.74 -11.08
CA LEU A 87 3.99 -14.00 -10.78
C LEU A 87 3.16 -14.55 -11.96
N GLY A 88 3.36 -13.99 -13.17
CA GLY A 88 2.71 -14.47 -14.39
C GLY A 88 1.27 -14.00 -14.59
N VAL A 89 0.80 -13.02 -13.84
CA VAL A 89 -0.55 -12.46 -13.93
C VAL A 89 -0.51 -11.09 -14.61
N VAL A 90 -1.19 -10.95 -15.74
CA VAL A 90 -1.18 -9.70 -16.55
C VAL A 90 -2.18 -8.67 -16.00
N THR A 91 -3.32 -9.13 -15.51
CA THR A 91 -4.35 -8.32 -14.85
C THR A 91 -4.95 -9.09 -13.70
N THR A 92 -5.29 -8.38 -12.64
CA THR A 92 -5.78 -9.02 -11.41
C THR A 92 -7.30 -9.12 -11.41
N THR A 93 -7.82 -10.02 -10.59
CA THR A 93 -9.25 -10.28 -10.43
C THR A 93 -9.57 -10.56 -8.98
N ALA A 94 -10.85 -10.64 -8.63
CA ALA A 94 -11.30 -11.05 -7.31
C ALA A 94 -10.73 -12.43 -6.90
N LYS A 95 -10.49 -13.34 -7.86
CA LYS A 95 -9.93 -14.66 -7.60
C LYS A 95 -8.42 -14.62 -7.37
N SER A 96 -7.67 -13.89 -8.20
CA SER A 96 -6.20 -13.86 -8.13
C SER A 96 -5.66 -12.89 -7.08
N GLY A 97 -6.38 -11.81 -6.78
CA GLY A 97 -5.92 -10.75 -5.88
C GLY A 97 -5.45 -11.24 -4.50
N PRO A 98 -6.23 -12.04 -3.76
CA PRO A 98 -5.80 -12.55 -2.46
C PRO A 98 -4.55 -13.43 -2.51
N ALA A 99 -4.46 -14.33 -3.49
CA ALA A 99 -3.30 -15.22 -3.66
C ALA A 99 -2.03 -14.44 -4.02
N LEU A 100 -2.15 -13.46 -4.92
CA LEU A 100 -1.06 -12.54 -5.28
C LEU A 100 -0.56 -11.78 -4.06
N THR A 101 -1.47 -11.20 -3.28
CA THR A 101 -1.12 -10.44 -2.09
C THR A 101 -0.39 -11.29 -1.06
N ARG A 102 -0.87 -12.52 -0.76
CA ARG A 102 -0.18 -13.45 0.15
C ARG A 102 1.21 -13.80 -0.34
N THR A 103 1.34 -14.16 -1.61
CA THR A 103 2.63 -14.55 -2.21
C THR A 103 3.64 -13.40 -2.14
N MET A 104 3.23 -12.19 -2.54
CA MET A 104 4.12 -11.02 -2.55
C MET A 104 4.47 -10.57 -1.13
N LEU A 105 3.53 -10.55 -0.18
CA LEU A 105 3.81 -10.24 1.22
C LEU A 105 4.83 -11.21 1.82
N THR A 106 4.65 -12.52 1.60
CA THR A 106 5.58 -13.55 2.11
C THR A 106 6.96 -13.43 1.46
N GLU A 107 7.02 -13.17 0.16
CA GLU A 107 8.28 -12.97 -0.57
C GLU A 107 9.03 -11.74 -0.04
N MET A 108 8.35 -10.59 0.09
CA MET A 108 8.93 -9.37 0.64
C MET A 108 9.42 -9.58 2.07
N ALA A 109 8.63 -10.22 2.92
CA ALA A 109 9.00 -10.50 4.30
C ALA A 109 10.23 -11.41 4.42
N SER A 110 10.51 -12.24 3.40
CA SER A 110 11.69 -13.11 3.38
C SER A 110 13.00 -12.32 3.38
N GLY A 111 13.00 -11.13 2.79
CA GLY A 111 14.12 -10.19 2.78
C GLY A 111 14.32 -9.41 4.08
N GLN A 112 13.46 -9.61 5.07
CA GLN A 112 13.48 -8.93 6.38
C GLN A 112 13.65 -7.39 6.26
N PRO A 113 12.77 -6.67 5.54
CA PRO A 113 12.73 -5.22 5.59
C PRO A 113 12.26 -4.74 6.97
N ASP A 114 12.47 -3.46 7.26
CA ASP A 114 11.86 -2.83 8.44
C ASP A 114 10.35 -2.59 8.22
N VAL A 115 9.92 -2.39 6.96
CA VAL A 115 8.51 -2.17 6.59
C VAL A 115 8.24 -2.70 5.17
N ILE A 116 7.04 -3.25 4.97
CA ILE A 116 6.50 -3.53 3.64
C ILE A 116 5.41 -2.51 3.33
N VAL A 117 5.52 -1.84 2.16
CA VAL A 117 4.49 -0.93 1.64
C VAL A 117 3.89 -1.51 0.38
N PHE A 118 2.55 -1.59 0.29
CA PHE A 118 1.94 -2.08 -0.93
C PHE A 118 0.74 -1.27 -1.38
N GLU A 119 0.58 -1.17 -2.71
CA GLU A 119 -0.51 -0.48 -3.36
C GLU A 119 -1.61 -1.46 -3.78
N LEU A 120 -2.83 -1.19 -3.35
CA LEU A 120 -4.07 -1.76 -3.87
C LEU A 120 -4.49 -0.93 -5.09
N GLY A 121 -4.04 -1.31 -6.27
CA GLY A 121 -4.40 -0.62 -7.52
C GLY A 121 -5.90 -0.74 -7.80
N ASP A 122 -6.50 0.28 -8.42
CA ASP A 122 -7.93 0.49 -8.56
C ASP A 122 -8.59 1.09 -7.30
N GLY A 123 -9.91 1.15 -7.27
CA GLY A 123 -10.69 1.65 -6.14
C GLY A 123 -11.22 0.53 -5.25
N LEU A 124 -11.69 0.90 -4.06
CA LEU A 124 -12.31 -0.03 -3.10
C LEU A 124 -13.46 -0.85 -3.68
N LEU A 125 -14.22 -0.27 -4.62
CA LEU A 125 -15.34 -0.91 -5.32
C LEU A 125 -14.98 -1.39 -6.73
N GLY A 126 -13.71 -1.37 -7.07
CA GLY A 126 -13.22 -1.79 -8.38
C GLY A 126 -13.24 -3.30 -8.60
N THR A 127 -13.02 -3.72 -9.85
CA THR A 127 -13.15 -5.12 -10.27
C THR A 127 -11.83 -5.90 -10.20
N TYR A 128 -10.70 -5.24 -9.89
CA TYR A 128 -9.37 -5.85 -9.88
C TYR A 128 -9.00 -6.62 -8.61
N GLY A 129 -9.95 -6.81 -7.69
CA GLY A 129 -9.78 -7.70 -6.54
C GLY A 129 -9.46 -7.03 -5.21
N VAL A 130 -9.50 -5.70 -5.12
CA VAL A 130 -9.25 -4.96 -3.86
C VAL A 130 -10.20 -5.42 -2.76
N GLU A 131 -11.49 -5.45 -3.04
CA GLU A 131 -12.50 -5.93 -2.08
C GLU A 131 -12.23 -7.34 -1.59
N SER A 132 -11.89 -8.27 -2.50
CA SER A 132 -11.61 -9.66 -2.13
C SER A 132 -10.35 -9.80 -1.26
N ILE A 133 -9.35 -8.94 -1.42
CA ILE A 133 -8.17 -8.87 -0.55
C ILE A 133 -8.58 -8.39 0.84
N LEU A 134 -9.29 -7.26 0.93
CA LEU A 134 -9.69 -6.66 2.20
C LEU A 134 -10.72 -7.49 2.98
N ARG A 135 -11.37 -8.47 2.35
CA ARG A 135 -12.23 -9.44 3.01
C ARG A 135 -11.49 -10.63 3.62
N GLN A 136 -10.21 -10.84 3.29
CA GLN A 136 -9.44 -11.99 3.81
C GLN A 136 -9.02 -11.75 5.26
N PRO A 137 -9.44 -12.59 6.21
CA PRO A 137 -9.10 -12.38 7.62
C PRO A 137 -7.60 -12.41 7.90
N ASP A 138 -6.87 -13.31 7.25
CA ASP A 138 -5.43 -13.46 7.39
C ASP A 138 -4.64 -12.25 6.85
N ILE A 139 -5.05 -11.71 5.69
CA ILE A 139 -4.45 -10.50 5.15
C ILE A 139 -4.74 -9.31 6.06
N LYS A 140 -5.99 -9.14 6.51
CA LYS A 140 -6.34 -8.07 7.46
C LYS A 140 -5.54 -8.13 8.75
N ALA A 141 -5.32 -9.33 9.27
CA ALA A 141 -4.61 -9.53 10.52
C ALA A 141 -3.15 -9.05 10.48
N VAL A 142 -2.54 -9.01 9.31
CA VAL A 142 -1.14 -8.54 9.14
C VAL A 142 -1.04 -7.07 8.75
N LEU A 143 -2.15 -6.39 8.42
CA LEU A 143 -2.12 -4.96 8.11
C LEU A 143 -1.88 -4.15 9.39
N THR A 144 -0.74 -3.47 9.46
CA THR A 144 -0.41 -2.59 10.58
C THR A 144 -0.98 -1.19 10.40
N ALA A 145 -1.03 -0.71 9.16
CA ALA A 145 -1.62 0.58 8.82
C ALA A 145 -2.26 0.54 7.42
N VAL A 146 -3.36 1.25 7.26
CA VAL A 146 -4.02 1.46 5.96
C VAL A 146 -4.17 2.96 5.72
N ALA A 147 -3.57 3.45 4.64
CA ALA A 147 -3.75 4.82 4.15
C ALA A 147 -4.79 4.84 3.03
N LEU A 148 -5.71 5.78 3.06
CA LEU A 148 -6.75 5.95 2.05
C LEU A 148 -6.46 7.17 1.18
N SER A 149 -6.31 6.96 -0.12
CA SER A 149 -6.26 8.04 -1.11
C SER A 149 -7.66 8.31 -1.67
N ALA A 150 -8.07 9.58 -1.71
CA ALA A 150 -9.38 10.00 -2.18
C ALA A 150 -9.31 11.25 -3.06
N ASN A 151 -10.22 11.39 -4.02
CA ASN A 151 -10.23 12.51 -4.97
C ASN A 151 -10.86 13.77 -4.41
N ASP A 152 -11.83 13.63 -3.50
CA ASP A 152 -12.56 14.72 -2.89
C ASP A 152 -13.09 14.31 -1.50
N PRO A 153 -13.59 15.26 -0.67
CA PRO A 153 -14.08 14.95 0.66
C PRO A 153 -15.26 13.96 0.70
N VAL A 154 -16.13 13.93 -0.33
CA VAL A 154 -17.26 12.98 -0.39
C VAL A 154 -16.74 11.57 -0.67
N ALA A 155 -15.79 11.44 -1.58
CA ALA A 155 -15.09 10.18 -1.85
C ALA A 155 -14.32 9.71 -0.60
N ALA A 156 -13.64 10.62 0.12
CA ALA A 156 -12.98 10.31 1.38
C ALA A 156 -13.96 9.77 2.42
N TRP A 157 -15.10 10.44 2.61
CA TRP A 157 -16.16 10.01 3.53
C TRP A 157 -16.67 8.62 3.18
N GLY A 158 -17.01 8.38 1.91
CA GLY A 158 -17.46 7.08 1.42
C GLY A 158 -16.42 5.99 1.61
N GLY A 159 -15.15 6.29 1.31
CA GLY A 159 -14.03 5.37 1.46
C GLY A 159 -13.74 4.99 2.92
N VAL A 160 -13.72 5.97 3.82
CA VAL A 160 -13.57 5.74 5.27
C VAL A 160 -14.72 4.87 5.79
N LYS A 161 -15.96 5.20 5.42
CA LYS A 161 -17.14 4.44 5.82
C LYS A 161 -17.09 2.99 5.31
N LEU A 162 -16.69 2.77 4.04
CA LEU A 162 -16.53 1.43 3.48
C LEU A 162 -15.45 0.63 4.21
N LEU A 163 -14.31 1.23 4.51
CA LEU A 163 -13.23 0.58 5.25
C LEU A 163 -13.70 0.15 6.63
N ARG A 164 -14.36 1.02 7.37
CA ARG A 164 -14.88 0.75 8.72
C ARG A 164 -15.99 -0.30 8.74
N GLU A 165 -17.07 -0.04 8.01
CA GLU A 165 -18.31 -0.81 8.14
C GLU A 165 -18.26 -2.14 7.36
N ARG A 166 -17.62 -2.14 6.19
CA ARG A 166 -17.62 -3.33 5.32
C ARG A 166 -16.42 -4.25 5.54
N PHE A 167 -15.27 -3.67 5.92
CA PHE A 167 -14.03 -4.42 6.07
C PHE A 167 -13.54 -4.50 7.51
N GLY A 168 -14.05 -3.67 8.42
CA GLY A 168 -13.58 -3.59 9.80
C GLY A 168 -12.16 -3.03 9.90
N ILE A 169 -11.80 -2.12 8.99
CA ILE A 169 -10.47 -1.52 8.89
C ILE A 169 -10.58 -0.04 9.22
N GLU A 170 -9.80 0.41 10.20
CA GLU A 170 -9.67 1.83 10.52
C GLU A 170 -8.51 2.42 9.70
N PRO A 171 -8.78 3.35 8.75
CA PRO A 171 -7.69 4.00 8.04
C PRO A 171 -6.89 4.90 8.99
N CYS A 172 -5.58 4.84 8.93
CA CYS A 172 -4.72 5.67 9.77
C CYS A 172 -4.61 7.11 9.26
N VAL A 173 -4.82 7.32 7.97
CA VAL A 173 -4.71 8.63 7.32
C VAL A 173 -5.49 8.65 6.01
N VAL A 174 -6.03 9.82 5.66
CA VAL A 174 -6.55 10.13 4.33
C VAL A 174 -5.57 11.06 3.61
N THR A 175 -5.38 10.82 2.31
CA THR A 175 -4.50 11.59 1.42
C THR A 175 -5.09 11.71 0.01
N GLY A 176 -4.33 12.21 -0.94
CA GLY A 176 -4.74 12.40 -2.33
C GLY A 176 -5.40 13.78 -2.55
N PRO A 177 -6.03 14.00 -3.72
CA PRO A 177 -6.62 15.30 -4.08
C PRO A 177 -7.63 15.84 -3.08
N ALA A 178 -8.32 14.98 -2.31
CA ALA A 178 -9.19 15.40 -1.21
C ALA A 178 -8.49 16.28 -0.17
N THR A 179 -7.16 16.28 -0.13
CA THR A 179 -6.33 17.04 0.82
C THR A 179 -5.56 18.18 0.16
N ASP A 180 -5.89 18.57 -1.08
CA ASP A 180 -5.17 19.62 -1.83
C ASP A 180 -5.35 21.02 -1.23
N ASN A 181 -6.33 21.21 -0.35
CA ASN A 181 -6.59 22.46 0.33
C ASN A 181 -6.97 22.26 1.80
N ALA A 182 -6.85 23.34 2.59
CA ALA A 182 -7.11 23.30 4.03
C ALA A 182 -8.55 22.91 4.38
N VAL A 183 -9.52 23.30 3.56
CA VAL A 183 -10.95 22.98 3.79
C VAL A 183 -11.20 21.48 3.67
N GLY A 184 -10.61 20.84 2.65
CA GLY A 184 -10.71 19.38 2.50
C GLY A 184 -10.09 18.64 3.69
N VAL A 185 -8.91 19.08 4.14
CA VAL A 185 -8.23 18.51 5.32
C VAL A 185 -9.08 18.67 6.58
N GLU A 186 -9.66 19.85 6.82
CA GLU A 186 -10.52 20.14 7.97
C GLU A 186 -11.77 19.26 7.96
N ILE A 187 -12.48 19.18 6.83
CA ILE A 187 -13.66 18.31 6.67
C ILE A 187 -13.32 16.85 7.02
N ILE A 188 -12.19 16.33 6.52
CA ILE A 188 -11.79 14.95 6.79
C ILE A 188 -11.53 14.73 8.27
N ARG A 189 -10.77 15.62 8.92
CA ARG A 189 -10.44 15.52 10.34
C ARG A 189 -11.69 15.62 11.23
N GLU A 190 -12.53 16.61 11.00
CA GLU A 190 -13.68 16.87 11.85
C GLU A 190 -14.83 15.89 11.66
N GLN A 191 -15.15 15.56 10.40
CA GLN A 191 -16.32 14.74 10.12
C GLN A 191 -16.04 13.23 10.10
N MET A 192 -14.77 12.83 9.84
CA MET A 192 -14.43 11.42 9.74
C MET A 192 -13.56 10.95 10.90
N ASN A 193 -13.05 11.88 11.72
CA ASN A 193 -12.11 11.59 12.81
C ASN A 193 -10.91 10.75 12.33
N VAL A 194 -10.30 11.18 11.21
CA VAL A 194 -9.11 10.58 10.60
C VAL A 194 -8.13 11.69 10.27
N GLU A 195 -6.84 11.48 10.52
CA GLU A 195 -5.81 12.42 10.10
C GLU A 195 -5.74 12.55 8.58
N ALA A 196 -5.37 13.73 8.11
CA ALA A 196 -5.29 14.03 6.69
C ALA A 196 -4.04 14.84 6.37
N PHE A 197 -3.24 14.32 5.42
CA PHE A 197 -2.02 14.95 4.91
C PHE A 197 -1.93 14.79 3.41
N ASN A 198 -1.46 15.83 2.72
CA ASN A 198 -1.29 15.76 1.27
C ASN A 198 0.07 15.15 0.91
N ALA A 199 0.04 14.17 0.01
CA ALA A 199 1.26 13.48 -0.43
C ALA A 199 2.26 14.36 -1.21
N ILE A 200 1.80 15.48 -1.77
CA ILE A 200 2.62 16.39 -2.60
C ILE A 200 3.08 17.62 -1.78
N SER A 201 2.15 18.28 -1.08
CA SER A 201 2.47 19.53 -0.34
C SER A 201 3.00 19.28 1.07
N SER A 202 2.70 18.14 1.69
CA SER A 202 3.18 17.74 3.02
C SER A 202 3.65 16.28 3.10
N PRO A 203 4.53 15.80 2.18
CA PRO A 203 4.95 14.40 2.11
C PRO A 203 5.67 13.93 3.37
N ALA A 204 6.41 14.83 4.05
CA ALA A 204 7.11 14.50 5.27
C ALA A 204 6.13 14.21 6.42
N ASP A 205 5.09 15.02 6.58
CA ASP A 205 4.08 14.86 7.63
C ASP A 205 3.28 13.57 7.41
N LEU A 206 2.89 13.28 6.16
CA LEU A 206 2.24 12.02 5.79
C LEU A 206 3.11 10.80 6.19
N GLY A 207 4.38 10.82 5.82
CA GLY A 207 5.29 9.71 6.13
C GLY A 207 5.57 9.58 7.62
N ASP A 208 5.82 10.67 8.34
CA ASP A 208 6.06 10.65 9.79
C ASP A 208 4.82 10.19 10.57
N HIS A 209 3.62 10.57 10.13
CA HIS A 209 2.38 10.06 10.72
C HIS A 209 2.28 8.52 10.57
N VAL A 210 2.54 7.99 9.38
CA VAL A 210 2.51 6.54 9.14
C VAL A 210 3.59 5.82 9.96
N ILE A 211 4.83 6.34 10.01
CA ILE A 211 5.93 5.80 10.83
C ILE A 211 5.52 5.73 12.31
N THR A 212 4.88 6.77 12.82
CA THR A 212 4.36 6.81 14.19
C THR A 212 3.30 5.73 14.44
N ARG A 213 2.39 5.54 13.49
CA ARG A 213 1.35 4.49 13.55
C ARG A 213 1.92 3.07 13.55
N LEU A 214 3.09 2.87 12.94
CA LEU A 214 3.80 1.60 12.96
C LEU A 214 4.58 1.34 14.26
N GLY A 215 4.65 2.33 15.18
CA GLY A 215 5.48 2.23 16.39
C GLY A 215 6.98 2.38 16.12
N LEU A 216 7.37 2.87 14.94
CA LEU A 216 8.77 2.99 14.51
C LEU A 216 9.36 4.39 14.76
N GLY A 217 8.65 5.27 15.46
CA GLY A 217 9.06 6.66 15.70
C GLY A 217 10.38 6.84 16.47
N HIS A 218 10.89 5.83 17.10
CA HIS A 218 12.14 5.84 17.88
C HIS A 218 13.29 5.07 17.25
N VAL A 219 13.16 4.62 16.00
CA VAL A 219 14.20 3.82 15.34
C VAL A 219 15.26 4.73 14.73
N ARG A 220 16.40 4.86 15.43
CA ARG A 220 17.73 5.22 14.97
C ARG A 220 18.11 6.69 14.82
N GLU A 221 18.24 7.39 15.94
CA GLU A 221 19.37 8.34 16.10
C GLU A 221 20.71 7.61 16.38
N SER A 222 20.68 6.32 16.68
CA SER A 222 21.82 5.56 17.23
C SER A 222 22.71 4.84 16.20
N LYS A 223 22.45 4.88 14.89
CA LYS A 223 23.32 4.24 13.88
C LYS A 223 24.17 5.22 13.05
N VAL A 224 23.93 6.51 13.11
CA VAL A 224 24.76 7.52 12.40
C VAL A 224 25.97 7.98 13.22
N ALA A 225 26.06 7.61 14.49
CA ALA A 225 27.18 7.99 15.39
C ALA A 225 28.28 6.93 15.52
N ALA A 226 28.30 5.89 14.67
CA ALA A 226 29.24 4.76 14.77
C ALA A 226 29.94 4.39 13.44
N GLU A 227 30.09 5.37 12.50
CA GLU A 227 31.01 5.23 11.36
C GLU A 227 31.96 6.43 11.25
#